data_d601ce20b49f9319f5f4d4c22a9cf2c5
#
_entry.id   d601ce20b49f9319f5f4d4c22a9cf2c5
#
_cell.length_a   1.000
_cell.length_b   1.000
_cell.length_c   1.000
_cell.angle_alpha   90.00
_cell.angle_beta   90.00
_cell.angle_gamma   90.00
#
_symmetry.space_group_name_H-M   'P 1'
#
loop_
_entity.id
_entity.type
_entity.pdbx_description
1 polymer ?
#
loop_
_entity_poly.entity_id
_entity_poly.type
_entity_poly.pdbx_seq_one_letter_code
_entity_poly.pdbx_strand_id
1 'polypeptide(L)'
;YWRHGIVALDWEMDDNPAWGNWDWVRRFMAECERLSGGVRPLLYTGPVAGTIPQDIRDRYGLWIAQYANMSPTGYQANPWMLGAYGEAMRQYSGTGVVNTWSPIDLNLFRGEAWQWDLYANPTGSTAPAPATPAPVQPSTPPADTNTGGISHVMQWGETIWGLAVAYDAWPLSAWHTPSGDINRYYVGDVVTYG
;
A
#
# COMPACT_ATOMS: atom_id res chain seq x y z
N TYR A 1 1.28 20.39 -12.77
CA TYR A 1 0.00 19.75 -12.41
C TYR A 1 0.16 18.43 -11.67
N TRP A 2 1.30 17.74 -11.78
CA TRP A 2 1.53 16.40 -11.24
C TRP A 2 2.18 16.41 -9.84
N ARG A 3 2.53 17.56 -9.31
CA ARG A 3 3.30 17.67 -8.06
C ARG A 3 2.43 17.63 -6.79
N HIS A 4 1.10 17.58 -6.94
CA HIS A 4 0.15 17.63 -5.83
C HIS A 4 -1.00 16.64 -6.00
N GLY A 5 -0.77 15.54 -6.70
CA GLY A 5 -1.78 14.51 -6.94
C GLY A 5 -1.18 13.13 -6.96
N ILE A 6 -1.98 12.15 -6.57
CA ILE A 6 -1.62 10.73 -6.70
C ILE A 6 -1.92 10.31 -8.13
N VAL A 7 -0.93 9.66 -8.75
CA VAL A 7 -1.07 9.08 -10.09
C VAL A 7 -1.22 7.58 -9.94
N ALA A 8 -2.17 6.99 -10.65
CA ALA A 8 -2.30 5.56 -10.78
C ALA A 8 -2.21 5.16 -12.25
N LEU A 9 -1.47 4.11 -12.55
CA LEU A 9 -1.58 3.41 -13.82
C LEU A 9 -2.72 2.41 -13.71
N ASP A 10 -3.74 2.61 -14.52
CA ASP A 10 -4.81 1.65 -14.72
C ASP A 10 -4.31 0.55 -15.66
N TRP A 11 -4.03 -0.64 -15.10
CA TRP A 11 -3.49 -1.78 -15.81
C TRP A 11 -4.54 -2.87 -15.91
N GLU A 12 -5.36 -2.77 -16.95
CA GLU A 12 -6.44 -3.70 -17.24
C GLU A 12 -6.37 -4.17 -18.70
N MET A 13 -7.07 -5.26 -19.01
CA MET A 13 -6.99 -5.90 -20.32
C MET A 13 -7.78 -5.13 -21.40
N ASP A 14 -8.89 -4.50 -21.01
CA ASP A 14 -9.85 -3.93 -21.92
C ASP A 14 -9.24 -2.83 -22.79
N ASP A 15 -9.24 -3.09 -24.12
CA ASP A 15 -8.70 -2.21 -25.17
C ASP A 15 -7.25 -1.73 -24.94
N ASN A 16 -6.48 -2.48 -24.15
CA ASN A 16 -5.10 -2.15 -23.80
C ASN A 16 -4.10 -2.89 -24.72
N PRO A 17 -3.54 -2.24 -25.74
CA PRO A 17 -2.60 -2.87 -26.67
C PRO A 17 -1.26 -3.25 -26.01
N ALA A 18 -0.96 -2.71 -24.84
CA ALA A 18 0.24 -3.04 -24.09
C ALA A 18 0.02 -4.18 -23.08
N TRP A 19 -1.20 -4.71 -22.98
CA TRP A 19 -1.53 -5.76 -22.02
C TRP A 19 -0.54 -6.92 -22.01
N GLY A 20 -0.11 -7.32 -20.81
CA GLY A 20 0.88 -8.37 -20.60
C GLY A 20 2.34 -7.92 -20.75
N ASN A 21 2.59 -6.70 -21.19
CA ASN A 21 3.95 -6.17 -21.35
C ASN A 21 4.43 -5.46 -20.09
N TRP A 22 4.99 -6.21 -19.14
CA TRP A 22 5.52 -5.65 -17.89
C TRP A 22 6.71 -4.70 -18.11
N ASP A 23 7.45 -4.81 -19.21
CA ASP A 23 8.52 -3.85 -19.53
C ASP A 23 7.96 -2.49 -19.93
N TRP A 24 6.80 -2.48 -20.56
CA TRP A 24 6.08 -1.24 -20.81
C TRP A 24 5.62 -0.58 -19.49
N VAL A 25 5.07 -1.37 -18.55
CA VAL A 25 4.67 -0.90 -17.21
C VAL A 25 5.86 -0.28 -16.48
N ARG A 26 7.01 -0.95 -16.44
CA ARG A 26 8.24 -0.44 -15.79
C ARG A 26 8.62 0.93 -16.34
N ARG A 27 8.66 1.07 -17.66
CA ARG A 27 9.04 2.32 -18.32
C ARG A 27 8.02 3.42 -18.05
N PHE A 28 6.73 3.11 -18.10
CA PHE A 28 5.67 4.08 -17.83
C PHE A 28 5.73 4.59 -16.39
N MET A 29 5.81 3.69 -15.43
CA MET A 29 5.87 4.02 -14.00
C MET A 29 7.14 4.84 -13.67
N ALA A 30 8.28 4.45 -14.20
CA ALA A 30 9.55 5.18 -14.01
C ALA A 30 9.51 6.58 -14.64
N GLU A 31 8.86 6.73 -15.80
CA GLU A 31 8.72 8.04 -16.44
C GLU A 31 7.76 8.94 -15.68
N CYS A 32 6.66 8.41 -15.16
CA CYS A 32 5.76 9.15 -14.26
C CYS A 32 6.50 9.65 -13.02
N GLU A 33 7.28 8.79 -12.38
CA GLU A 33 8.09 9.16 -11.21
C GLU A 33 9.10 10.27 -11.56
N ARG A 34 9.80 10.15 -12.67
CA ARG A 34 10.75 11.17 -13.15
C ARG A 34 10.07 12.52 -13.42
N LEU A 35 8.94 12.51 -14.13
CA LEU A 35 8.22 13.73 -14.51
C LEU A 35 7.56 14.43 -13.32
N SER A 36 7.14 13.67 -12.33
CA SER A 36 6.52 14.18 -11.11
C SER A 36 7.53 14.71 -10.08
N GLY A 37 8.83 14.49 -10.31
CA GLY A 37 9.87 14.89 -9.35
C GLY A 37 10.00 13.91 -8.18
N GLY A 38 9.74 12.62 -8.41
CA GLY A 38 9.93 11.54 -7.45
C GLY A 38 8.65 10.98 -6.83
N VAL A 39 7.47 11.47 -7.25
CA VAL A 39 6.19 10.87 -6.83
C VAL A 39 6.05 9.49 -7.49
N ARG A 40 6.01 8.45 -6.68
CA ARG A 40 5.81 7.08 -7.17
C ARG A 40 4.33 6.83 -7.45
N PRO A 41 3.97 6.46 -8.69
CA PRO A 41 2.58 6.16 -9.01
C PRO A 41 2.12 4.86 -8.36
N LEU A 42 0.80 4.69 -8.21
CA LEU A 42 0.19 3.41 -7.88
C LEU A 42 0.02 2.58 -9.14
N LEU A 43 0.08 1.27 -9.01
CA LEU A 43 -0.36 0.32 -10.03
C LEU A 43 -1.75 -0.22 -9.66
N TYR A 44 -2.77 0.21 -10.39
CA TYR A 44 -4.11 -0.36 -10.26
C TYR A 44 -4.26 -1.57 -11.18
N THR A 45 -4.77 -2.67 -10.65
CA THR A 45 -5.11 -3.87 -11.42
C THR A 45 -6.04 -4.79 -10.64
N GLY A 46 -6.63 -5.78 -11.30
CA GLY A 46 -7.51 -6.78 -10.73
C GLY A 46 -6.99 -8.21 -10.91
N PRO A 47 -7.46 -8.96 -11.94
CA PRO A 47 -7.27 -10.42 -12.05
C PRO A 47 -5.81 -10.87 -12.12
N VAL A 48 -4.89 -10.01 -12.55
CA VAL A 48 -3.46 -10.32 -12.71
C VAL A 48 -2.60 -9.97 -11.50
N ALA A 49 -3.20 -9.54 -10.40
CA ALA A 49 -2.48 -9.13 -9.20
C ALA A 49 -1.43 -10.15 -8.74
N GLY A 50 -1.72 -11.46 -8.86
CA GLY A 50 -0.78 -12.54 -8.54
C GLY A 50 0.42 -12.66 -9.46
N THR A 51 0.40 -12.02 -10.63
CA THR A 51 1.47 -12.14 -11.66
C THR A 51 2.35 -10.89 -11.78
N ILE A 52 2.10 -9.88 -10.94
CA ILE A 52 2.89 -8.65 -10.95
C ILE A 52 4.35 -9.01 -10.60
N PRO A 53 5.33 -8.61 -11.44
CA PRO A 53 6.74 -8.88 -11.18
C PRO A 53 7.21 -8.29 -9.84
N GLN A 54 8.12 -9.00 -9.18
CA GLN A 54 8.60 -8.64 -7.85
C GLN A 54 9.25 -7.24 -7.81
N ASP A 55 10.03 -6.88 -8.83
CA ASP A 55 10.66 -5.56 -8.91
C ASP A 55 9.65 -4.39 -8.97
N ILE A 56 8.48 -4.62 -9.58
CA ILE A 56 7.37 -3.65 -9.57
C ILE A 56 6.75 -3.58 -8.18
N ARG A 57 6.50 -4.73 -7.54
CA ARG A 57 5.97 -4.80 -6.18
C ARG A 57 6.89 -4.13 -5.17
N ASP A 58 8.20 -4.30 -5.32
CA ASP A 58 9.21 -3.75 -4.42
C ASP A 58 9.34 -2.23 -4.53
N ARG A 59 8.86 -1.63 -5.62
CA ARG A 59 9.06 -0.21 -5.89
C ARG A 59 7.79 0.63 -5.81
N TYR A 60 6.64 0.09 -6.20
CA TYR A 60 5.42 0.86 -6.38
C TYR A 60 4.29 0.35 -5.49
N GLY A 61 3.45 1.27 -5.03
CA GLY A 61 2.25 0.91 -4.31
C GLY A 61 1.23 0.23 -5.22
N LEU A 62 0.57 -0.79 -4.70
CA LEU A 62 -0.46 -1.52 -5.43
C LEU A 62 -1.86 -1.05 -5.00
N TRP A 63 -2.71 -0.86 -5.98
CA TRP A 63 -4.14 -0.67 -5.81
C TRP A 63 -4.87 -1.84 -6.45
N ILE A 64 -5.37 -2.77 -5.64
CA ILE A 64 -5.88 -4.05 -6.13
C ILE A 64 -7.41 -4.06 -6.09
N ALA A 65 -8.02 -4.32 -7.26
CA ALA A 65 -9.45 -4.58 -7.36
C ALA A 65 -9.73 -6.06 -7.09
N GLN A 66 -10.51 -6.32 -6.03
CA GLN A 66 -10.97 -7.67 -5.70
C GLN A 66 -12.26 -7.60 -4.89
N TYR A 67 -13.32 -8.15 -5.43
CA TYR A 67 -14.66 -8.09 -4.87
C TYR A 67 -15.09 -9.42 -4.29
N ALA A 68 -15.78 -9.40 -3.15
CA ALA A 68 -16.42 -10.59 -2.60
C ALA A 68 -17.56 -11.07 -3.52
N ASN A 69 -18.31 -10.11 -4.03
CA ASN A 69 -19.44 -10.30 -4.94
C ASN A 69 -19.83 -8.94 -5.56
N MET A 70 -20.85 -8.92 -6.40
CA MET A 70 -21.38 -7.72 -7.06
C MET A 70 -22.67 -7.22 -6.40
N SER A 71 -22.94 -7.58 -5.16
CA SER A 71 -24.09 -7.04 -4.43
C SER A 71 -23.83 -5.59 -4.01
N PRO A 72 -24.84 -4.71 -4.07
CA PRO A 72 -24.71 -3.35 -3.56
C PRO A 72 -24.26 -3.34 -2.09
N THR A 73 -23.26 -2.53 -1.78
CA THR A 73 -22.71 -2.44 -0.43
C THR A 73 -22.32 -1.01 -0.08
N GLY A 74 -22.36 -0.67 1.20
CA GLY A 74 -21.83 0.57 1.74
C GLY A 74 -20.38 0.44 2.20
N TYR A 75 -19.93 1.41 2.98
CA TYR A 75 -18.60 1.39 3.59
C TYR A 75 -18.38 0.15 4.46
N GLN A 76 -17.21 -0.44 4.30
CA GLN A 76 -16.74 -1.57 5.10
C GLN A 76 -15.35 -1.26 5.67
N ALA A 77 -15.22 -1.29 6.99
CA ALA A 77 -13.93 -1.10 7.67
C ALA A 77 -12.98 -2.28 7.44
N ASN A 78 -13.54 -3.49 7.30
CA ASN A 78 -12.79 -4.73 7.06
C ASN A 78 -13.44 -5.48 5.89
N PRO A 79 -13.24 -5.02 4.63
CA PRO A 79 -13.79 -5.71 3.48
C PRO A 79 -13.15 -7.07 3.31
N TRP A 80 -13.94 -8.00 2.72
CA TRP A 80 -13.44 -9.32 2.37
C TRP A 80 -12.20 -9.23 1.47
N MET A 81 -11.26 -10.14 1.71
CA MET A 81 -10.04 -10.29 0.92
C MET A 81 -9.71 -11.77 0.73
N LEU A 82 -9.29 -12.14 -0.47
CA LEU A 82 -8.67 -13.41 -0.74
C LEU A 82 -7.19 -13.16 -1.09
N GLY A 83 -6.32 -13.66 -0.23
CA GLY A 83 -4.89 -13.40 -0.34
C GLY A 83 -4.53 -11.97 0.09
N ALA A 84 -3.24 -11.78 0.34
CA ALA A 84 -2.65 -10.48 0.60
C ALA A 84 -1.64 -10.22 -0.50
N TYR A 85 -1.74 -9.05 -1.13
CA TYR A 85 -0.84 -8.64 -2.21
C TYR A 85 0.17 -7.58 -1.77
N GLY A 86 0.18 -7.23 -0.46
CA GLY A 86 0.93 -6.09 0.05
C GLY A 86 0.43 -4.77 -0.51
N GLU A 87 -0.86 -4.72 -0.88
CA GLU A 87 -1.44 -3.56 -1.51
C GLU A 87 -1.55 -2.36 -0.56
N ALA A 88 -1.28 -1.18 -1.08
CA ALA A 88 -1.54 0.09 -0.40
C ALA A 88 -3.04 0.41 -0.36
N MET A 89 -3.76 0.02 -1.40
CA MET A 89 -5.21 0.26 -1.49
C MET A 89 -5.93 -0.94 -2.10
N ARG A 90 -7.12 -1.21 -1.57
CA ARG A 90 -8.06 -2.22 -2.06
C ARG A 90 -9.32 -1.56 -2.57
N GLN A 91 -9.65 -1.78 -3.86
CA GLN A 91 -11.01 -1.58 -4.34
C GLN A 91 -11.81 -2.85 -4.01
N TYR A 92 -12.73 -2.74 -3.07
CA TYR A 92 -13.47 -3.90 -2.56
C TYR A 92 -14.89 -4.03 -3.11
N SER A 93 -15.36 -3.04 -3.85
CA SER A 93 -16.65 -3.07 -4.54
C SER A 93 -16.65 -2.14 -5.75
N GLY A 94 -17.27 -2.60 -6.84
CA GLY A 94 -17.64 -1.80 -8.01
C GLY A 94 -19.14 -1.49 -8.04
N THR A 95 -19.89 -1.84 -6.98
CA THR A 95 -21.34 -1.65 -6.84
C THR A 95 -21.69 -0.95 -5.54
N GLY A 96 -20.81 -0.06 -5.11
CA GLY A 96 -20.97 0.68 -3.87
C GLY A 96 -22.17 1.62 -3.89
N VAL A 97 -22.69 1.89 -2.69
CA VAL A 97 -23.79 2.83 -2.44
C VAL A 97 -23.35 3.80 -1.35
N VAL A 98 -23.29 5.10 -1.67
CA VAL A 98 -23.03 6.17 -0.72
C VAL A 98 -24.08 7.24 -0.89
N ASN A 99 -24.96 7.37 0.08
CA ASN A 99 -26.15 8.21 -0.01
C ASN A 99 -26.99 7.88 -1.27
N THR A 100 -27.08 8.82 -2.20
CA THR A 100 -27.82 8.67 -3.48
C THR A 100 -26.93 8.22 -4.64
N TRP A 101 -25.62 8.10 -4.42
CA TRP A 101 -24.67 7.67 -5.45
C TRP A 101 -24.60 6.14 -5.52
N SER A 102 -24.91 5.57 -6.66
CA SER A 102 -24.83 4.13 -6.96
C SER A 102 -24.96 3.90 -8.47
N PRO A 103 -24.18 2.97 -9.09
CA PRO A 103 -23.04 2.31 -8.47
C PRO A 103 -21.81 3.20 -8.42
N ILE A 104 -20.97 3.01 -7.42
CA ILE A 104 -19.66 3.65 -7.31
C ILE A 104 -18.61 2.64 -6.82
N ASP A 105 -17.34 2.93 -7.11
CA ASP A 105 -16.23 2.16 -6.57
C ASP A 105 -15.97 2.52 -5.11
N LEU A 106 -15.85 1.51 -4.27
CA LEU A 106 -15.48 1.68 -2.88
C LEU A 106 -14.07 1.14 -2.64
N ASN A 107 -13.25 1.98 -2.04
CA ASN A 107 -11.85 1.71 -1.82
C ASN A 107 -11.48 1.82 -0.34
N LEU A 108 -10.56 0.99 0.10
CA LEU A 108 -9.94 1.06 1.42
C LEU A 108 -8.44 1.28 1.25
N PHE A 109 -7.94 2.43 1.68
CA PHE A 109 -6.52 2.67 1.83
C PHE A 109 -6.02 1.99 3.11
N ARG A 110 -4.89 1.29 3.02
CA ARG A 110 -4.31 0.54 4.14
C ARG A 110 -3.21 1.33 4.80
N GLY A 111 -3.57 2.46 5.37
CA GLY A 111 -2.63 3.33 6.04
C GLY A 111 -3.30 4.54 6.65
N GLU A 112 -2.52 5.34 7.33
CA GLU A 112 -2.94 6.60 7.94
C GLU A 112 -2.97 7.75 6.92
N ALA A 113 -3.68 8.82 7.24
CA ALA A 113 -3.84 9.98 6.34
C ALA A 113 -2.48 10.56 5.90
N TRP A 114 -1.50 10.65 6.80
CA TRP A 114 -0.18 11.15 6.46
C TRP A 114 0.59 10.24 5.47
N GLN A 115 0.34 8.93 5.50
CA GLN A 115 0.90 7.98 4.53
C GLN A 115 0.26 8.16 3.15
N TRP A 116 -1.04 8.49 3.12
CA TRP A 116 -1.71 8.87 1.88
C TRP A 116 -1.09 10.13 1.26
N ASP A 117 -0.78 11.12 2.10
CA ASP A 117 -0.16 12.37 1.63
C ASP A 117 1.25 12.15 1.04
N LEU A 118 1.98 11.13 1.50
CA LEU A 118 3.30 10.78 0.94
C LEU A 118 3.23 10.33 -0.52
N TYR A 119 2.12 9.74 -0.96
CA TYR A 119 1.93 9.40 -2.39
C TYR A 119 1.85 10.64 -3.28
N ALA A 120 1.28 11.73 -2.77
CA ALA A 120 1.12 12.97 -3.52
C ALA A 120 2.32 13.92 -3.36
N ASN A 121 3.04 13.82 -2.26
CA ASN A 121 4.15 14.72 -1.92
C ASN A 121 5.21 14.02 -1.05
N PRO A 122 6.05 13.17 -1.63
CA PRO A 122 7.04 12.39 -0.87
C PRO A 122 8.10 13.24 -0.16
N THR A 123 8.30 14.50 -0.60
CA THR A 123 9.32 15.40 -0.02
C THR A 123 8.76 16.41 0.97
N GLY A 124 7.46 16.58 1.03
CA GLY A 124 6.78 17.61 1.82
C GLY A 124 5.96 17.09 3.00
N SER A 125 5.70 15.80 3.07
CA SER A 125 4.96 15.20 4.18
C SER A 125 5.95 14.63 5.19
N THR A 126 5.98 15.21 6.37
CA THR A 126 6.70 14.63 7.50
C THR A 126 5.74 13.70 8.24
N ALA A 127 6.20 12.48 8.54
CA ALA A 127 5.49 11.64 9.48
C ALA A 127 5.16 12.47 10.75
N PRO A 128 3.94 12.37 11.30
CA PRO A 128 3.66 13.01 12.57
C PRO A 128 4.74 12.62 13.58
N ALA A 129 5.24 13.59 14.33
CA ALA A 129 6.10 13.26 15.46
C ALA A 129 5.38 12.18 16.28
N PRO A 130 6.08 11.13 16.76
CA PRO A 130 5.44 10.09 17.56
C PRO A 130 4.59 10.76 18.63
N ALA A 131 3.29 10.51 18.62
CA ALA A 131 2.40 11.03 19.66
C ALA A 131 3.01 10.57 20.97
N THR A 132 3.31 11.53 21.86
CA THR A 132 3.77 11.22 23.21
C THR A 132 2.75 10.25 23.79
N PRO A 133 3.11 9.00 24.12
CA PRO A 133 2.14 8.06 24.63
C PRO A 133 1.54 8.66 25.90
N ALA A 134 0.21 8.67 26.00
CA ALA A 134 -0.41 8.82 27.30
C ALA A 134 0.22 7.78 28.25
N PRO A 135 0.50 8.11 29.51
CA PRO A 135 1.30 7.25 30.39
C PRO A 135 0.62 5.90 30.56
N VAL A 136 1.04 4.94 29.77
CA VAL A 136 0.75 3.53 29.97
C VAL A 136 1.85 2.99 30.86
N GLN A 137 1.44 2.39 31.97
CA GLN A 137 2.31 1.79 32.98
C GLN A 137 3.31 0.82 32.31
N PRO A 138 4.61 0.84 32.68
CA PRO A 138 5.65 0.19 31.91
C PRO A 138 5.54 -1.34 31.99
N SER A 139 5.28 -1.97 30.86
CA SER A 139 5.74 -3.31 30.61
C SER A 139 7.14 -3.19 30.00
N THR A 140 8.12 -3.77 30.66
CA THR A 140 9.54 -3.77 30.28
C THR A 140 9.71 -4.26 28.84
N PRO A 141 10.41 -3.49 27.98
CA PRO A 141 10.78 -3.96 26.63
C PRO A 141 11.82 -5.09 26.73
N PRO A 142 11.80 -6.08 25.86
CA PRO A 142 12.94 -6.96 25.66
C PRO A 142 14.13 -6.12 25.17
N ALA A 143 15.30 -6.42 25.71
CA ALA A 143 16.54 -5.70 25.46
C ALA A 143 16.87 -5.66 23.96
N ASP A 144 17.13 -4.45 23.49
CA ASP A 144 17.65 -4.09 22.19
C ASP A 144 19.03 -4.73 21.99
N THR A 145 19.15 -5.62 21.01
CA THR A 145 20.45 -5.98 20.44
C THR A 145 20.52 -5.36 19.05
N ASN A 146 21.05 -4.16 19.03
CA ASN A 146 21.29 -3.35 17.87
C ASN A 146 22.24 -4.02 16.87
N THR A 147 21.72 -4.45 15.74
CA THR A 147 22.45 -4.58 14.50
C THR A 147 21.57 -4.00 13.40
N GLY A 148 21.74 -2.72 13.14
CA GLY A 148 21.46 -2.02 11.89
C GLY A 148 20.11 -2.17 11.16
N GLY A 149 19.13 -2.91 11.68
CA GLY A 149 17.85 -3.15 11.04
C GLY A 149 16.70 -2.37 11.70
N ILE A 150 15.64 -2.11 10.91
CA ILE A 150 14.40 -1.54 11.42
C ILE A 150 13.59 -2.65 12.08
N SER A 151 13.00 -2.38 13.23
CA SER A 151 12.02 -3.24 13.88
C SER A 151 10.78 -2.41 14.20
N HIS A 152 9.60 -2.88 13.78
CA HIS A 152 8.34 -2.15 13.94
C HIS A 152 7.21 -3.10 14.37
N VAL A 153 6.41 -2.66 15.35
CA VAL A 153 5.20 -3.39 15.77
C VAL A 153 4.04 -2.88 14.93
N MET A 154 3.46 -3.76 14.10
CA MET A 154 2.36 -3.43 13.20
C MET A 154 1.15 -2.89 13.96
N GLN A 155 0.70 -1.70 13.60
CA GLN A 155 -0.51 -1.08 14.12
C GLN A 155 -1.68 -1.31 13.16
N TRP A 156 -2.88 -1.02 13.64
CA TRP A 156 -4.07 -1.09 12.80
C TRP A 156 -3.97 -0.10 11.62
N GLY A 157 -4.20 -0.59 10.40
CA GLY A 157 -4.15 0.21 9.18
C GLY A 157 -2.76 0.36 8.55
N GLU A 158 -1.69 -0.10 9.20
CA GLU A 158 -0.35 -0.06 8.61
C GLU A 158 -0.12 -1.17 7.58
N THR A 159 0.77 -0.88 6.64
CA THR A 159 1.25 -1.84 5.65
C THR A 159 2.77 -1.85 5.59
N ILE A 160 3.37 -2.98 5.19
CA ILE A 160 4.82 -3.05 4.93
C ILE A 160 5.24 -1.98 3.92
N TRP A 161 4.40 -1.74 2.90
CA TRP A 161 4.65 -0.66 1.96
C TRP A 161 4.67 0.72 2.64
N GLY A 162 3.70 1.01 3.50
CA GLY A 162 3.66 2.25 4.27
C GLY A 162 4.89 2.44 5.16
N LEU A 163 5.35 1.36 5.80
CA LEU A 163 6.59 1.38 6.60
C LEU A 163 7.82 1.59 5.71
N ALA A 164 7.90 0.94 4.54
CA ALA A 164 8.99 1.12 3.60
C ALA A 164 9.10 2.58 3.12
N VAL A 165 7.98 3.24 2.89
CA VAL A 165 7.94 4.69 2.59
C VAL A 165 8.39 5.51 3.79
N ALA A 166 7.84 5.24 4.97
CA ALA A 166 8.10 6.02 6.18
C ALA A 166 9.57 5.95 6.64
N TYR A 167 10.19 4.79 6.46
CA TYR A 167 11.57 4.53 6.87
C TYR A 167 12.59 4.60 5.73
N ASP A 168 12.17 4.90 4.49
CA ASP A 168 12.98 4.79 3.26
C ASP A 168 13.69 3.43 3.13
N ALA A 169 12.96 2.35 3.45
CA ALA A 169 13.46 0.99 3.60
C ALA A 169 13.01 0.09 2.43
N TRP A 170 13.77 0.10 1.36
CA TRP A 170 13.51 -0.62 0.11
C TRP A 170 14.62 -1.63 -0.22
N PRO A 171 14.33 -2.74 -0.89
CA PRO A 171 13.04 -3.16 -1.43
C PRO A 171 12.10 -3.77 -0.39
N LEU A 172 10.80 -3.94 -0.73
CA LEU A 172 9.82 -4.58 0.16
C LEU A 172 10.19 -6.02 0.51
N SER A 173 10.88 -6.74 -0.39
CA SER A 173 11.35 -8.11 -0.19
C SER A 173 12.40 -8.26 0.93
N ALA A 174 12.98 -7.14 1.38
CA ALA A 174 13.89 -7.13 2.52
C ALA A 174 13.18 -6.98 3.88
N TRP A 175 11.87 -6.83 3.86
CA TRP A 175 11.05 -6.87 5.08
C TRP A 175 10.73 -8.30 5.48
N HIS A 176 10.75 -8.58 6.75
CA HIS A 176 10.44 -9.88 7.33
C HIS A 176 9.24 -9.78 8.26
N THR A 177 8.35 -10.74 8.17
CA THR A 177 7.18 -10.88 9.03
C THR A 177 7.24 -12.18 9.81
N PRO A 178 6.53 -12.33 10.93
CA PRO A 178 6.48 -13.59 11.67
C PRO A 178 5.99 -14.79 10.85
N SER A 179 5.17 -14.55 9.82
CA SER A 179 4.68 -15.59 8.92
C SER A 179 5.70 -16.03 7.86
N GLY A 180 6.78 -15.26 7.65
CA GLY A 180 7.69 -15.41 6.52
C GLY A 180 7.13 -14.93 5.17
N ASP A 181 5.89 -14.46 5.14
CA ASP A 181 5.23 -13.89 3.97
C ASP A 181 4.96 -12.42 4.23
N ILE A 182 5.61 -11.51 3.48
CA ILE A 182 5.49 -10.06 3.65
C ILE A 182 4.07 -9.54 3.39
N ASN A 183 3.21 -10.35 2.80
CA ASN A 183 1.80 -10.04 2.57
C ASN A 183 0.88 -10.58 3.67
N ARG A 184 1.43 -11.25 4.69
CA ARG A 184 0.66 -11.87 5.76
C ARG A 184 1.19 -11.48 7.13
N TYR A 185 0.58 -10.49 7.72
CA TYR A 185 0.88 -9.96 9.05
C TYR A 185 -0.40 -9.44 9.72
N TYR A 186 -0.35 -9.28 11.02
CA TYR A 186 -1.48 -8.85 11.85
C TYR A 186 -1.05 -7.70 12.77
N VAL A 187 -2.03 -6.97 13.28
CA VAL A 187 -1.78 -5.97 14.33
C VAL A 187 -1.09 -6.64 15.52
N GLY A 188 0.00 -6.04 15.98
CA GLY A 188 0.85 -6.59 17.04
C GLY A 188 2.02 -7.45 16.55
N ASP A 189 2.06 -7.83 15.29
CA ASP A 189 3.23 -8.51 14.72
C ASP A 189 4.44 -7.59 14.72
N VAL A 190 5.60 -8.14 15.05
CA VAL A 190 6.89 -7.45 14.90
C VAL A 190 7.41 -7.74 13.50
N VAL A 191 7.54 -6.72 12.70
CA VAL A 191 8.16 -6.80 11.36
C VAL A 191 9.53 -6.16 11.39
N THR A 192 10.46 -6.70 10.61
CA THR A 192 11.84 -6.21 10.58
C THR A 192 12.31 -5.97 9.14
N TYR A 193 13.25 -5.05 8.98
CA TYR A 193 13.93 -4.78 7.71
C TYR A 193 15.44 -4.88 7.90
N GLY A 194 16.12 -5.63 7.03
CA GLY A 194 17.58 -5.82 7.07
C GLY A 194 18.01 -7.22 6.71
#